data_762d4451b6d733130d9a7241d229fee7
#
_entry.id   762d4451b6d733130d9a7241d229fee7
#
_cell.length_a   1.000
_cell.length_b   1.000
_cell.length_c   1.000
_cell.angle_alpha   90.00
_cell.angle_beta   90.00
_cell.angle_gamma   90.00
#
_symmetry.space_group_name_H-M   'P 1'
#
loop_
_entity.id
_entity.type
_entity.pdbx_description
1 polymer ?
#
loop_
_entity_poly.entity_id
_entity_poly.type
_entity_poly.pdbx_seq_one_letter_code
_entity_poly.pdbx_strand_id
1 'polypeptide(L)'
;MTDLRKVLASNMKFYRKKLGISQAKLAEKANITDNYIALIETGRRFPSVTMLERIAEVLQKDTLELFSLKQDDVRQKGILKTKILTDIEAILTIRLNEAES
;
A
#
# COMPACT_ATOMS: atom_id res chain seq x y z
N MET A 1 -10.10 -2.13 17.52
CA MET A 1 -10.37 -0.95 16.69
C MET A 1 -9.17 -0.62 15.84
N THR A 2 -9.39 -0.31 14.58
CA THR A 2 -8.29 0.01 13.66
C THR A 2 -7.72 1.39 13.95
N ASP A 3 -6.39 1.46 14.09
CA ASP A 3 -5.69 2.73 14.25
C ASP A 3 -5.26 3.23 12.87
N LEU A 4 -5.93 4.26 12.38
CA LEU A 4 -5.68 4.81 11.05
C LEU A 4 -4.26 5.33 10.88
N ARG A 5 -3.66 5.86 11.95
CA ARG A 5 -2.29 6.35 11.87
C ARG A 5 -1.31 5.22 11.61
N LYS A 6 -1.54 4.08 12.25
CA LYS A 6 -0.68 2.90 12.07
C LYS A 6 -0.87 2.29 10.69
N VAL A 7 -2.11 2.22 10.22
CA VAL A 7 -2.40 1.71 8.88
C VAL A 7 -1.72 2.57 7.83
N LEU A 8 -1.89 3.88 7.93
CA LEU A 8 -1.27 4.81 7.00
C LEU A 8 0.26 4.70 7.04
N ALA A 9 0.83 4.69 8.24
CA ALA A 9 2.28 4.61 8.41
C ALA A 9 2.84 3.35 7.74
N SER A 10 2.21 2.22 7.99
CA SER A 10 2.64 0.94 7.43
C SER A 10 2.53 0.94 5.91
N ASN A 11 1.42 1.41 5.38
CA ASN A 11 1.20 1.41 3.93
C ASN A 11 2.12 2.38 3.20
N MET A 12 2.33 3.57 3.76
CA MET A 12 3.26 4.54 3.17
C MET A 12 4.65 3.96 3.09
N LYS A 13 5.12 3.36 4.18
CA LYS A 13 6.45 2.76 4.23
C LYS A 13 6.56 1.63 3.21
N PHE A 14 5.54 0.81 3.12
CA PHE A 14 5.51 -0.32 2.19
C PHE A 14 5.61 0.16 0.73
N TYR A 15 4.74 1.08 0.34
CA TYR A 15 4.73 1.59 -1.04
C TYR A 15 5.99 2.37 -1.37
N ARG A 16 6.50 3.13 -0.41
CA ARG A 16 7.73 3.89 -0.60
C ARG A 16 8.91 2.96 -0.87
N LYS A 17 9.06 1.94 -0.03
CA LYS A 17 10.14 0.97 -0.19
C LYS A 17 10.00 0.16 -1.48
N LYS A 18 8.78 -0.13 -1.86
CA LYS A 18 8.51 -0.85 -3.11
C LYS A 18 8.97 -0.04 -4.33
N LEU A 19 8.84 1.28 -4.26
CA LEU A 19 9.34 2.17 -5.30
C LEU A 19 10.85 2.42 -5.19
N GLY A 20 11.47 1.98 -4.11
CA GLY A 20 12.90 2.17 -3.90
C GLY A 20 13.30 3.59 -3.58
N ILE A 21 12.41 4.39 -3.01
CA ILE A 21 12.74 5.79 -2.67
C ILE A 21 12.87 5.97 -1.17
N SER A 22 13.68 6.95 -0.77
CA SER A 22 13.88 7.31 0.63
C SER A 22 12.75 8.19 1.14
N GLN A 23 12.70 8.37 2.47
CA GLN A 23 11.77 9.33 3.07
C GLN A 23 12.04 10.74 2.52
N ALA A 24 13.31 11.11 2.40
CA ALA A 24 13.69 12.42 1.87
C ALA A 24 13.22 12.59 0.42
N LYS A 25 13.31 11.55 -0.38
CA LYS A 25 12.88 11.63 -1.78
C LYS A 25 11.36 11.74 -1.88
N LEU A 26 10.64 10.99 -1.06
CA LEU A 26 9.19 11.10 -1.01
C LEU A 26 8.79 12.53 -0.59
N ALA A 27 9.43 13.05 0.44
CA ALA A 27 9.16 14.40 0.94
C ALA A 27 9.40 15.45 -0.14
N GLU A 28 10.53 15.35 -0.83
CA GLU A 28 10.87 16.25 -1.93
C GLU A 28 9.80 16.24 -3.01
N LYS A 29 9.43 15.07 -3.47
CA LYS A 29 8.45 14.92 -4.55
C LYS A 29 7.06 15.36 -4.14
N ALA A 30 6.69 15.14 -2.89
CA ALA A 30 5.38 15.53 -2.37
C ALA A 30 5.34 16.98 -1.88
N ASN A 31 6.47 17.66 -1.93
CA ASN A 31 6.62 19.03 -1.42
C ASN A 31 6.23 19.15 0.06
N ILE A 32 6.76 18.23 0.85
CA ILE A 32 6.57 18.14 2.30
C ILE A 32 7.96 17.97 2.90
N THR A 33 8.15 18.34 4.16
CA THR A 33 9.45 18.14 4.79
C THR A 33 9.70 16.66 5.09
N ASP A 34 10.97 16.26 5.05
CA ASP A 34 11.33 14.86 5.36
C ASP A 34 11.02 14.52 6.81
N ASN A 35 11.17 15.48 7.73
CA ASN A 35 10.79 15.28 9.12
C ASN A 35 9.30 14.96 9.24
N TYR A 36 8.46 15.62 8.46
CA TYR A 36 7.02 15.37 8.50
C TYR A 36 6.70 13.98 7.98
N ILE A 37 7.37 13.56 6.90
CA ILE A 37 7.21 12.20 6.38
C ILE A 37 7.58 11.16 7.45
N ALA A 38 8.71 11.40 8.15
CA ALA A 38 9.14 10.50 9.21
C ALA A 38 8.10 10.43 10.34
N LEU A 39 7.48 11.55 10.70
CA LEU A 39 6.46 11.57 11.74
C LEU A 39 5.20 10.80 11.31
N ILE A 40 4.84 10.89 10.04
CA ILE A 40 3.71 10.11 9.52
C ILE A 40 4.04 8.63 9.55
N GLU A 41 5.24 8.25 9.11
CA GLU A 41 5.64 6.85 9.03
C GLU A 41 5.87 6.20 10.39
N THR A 42 5.96 6.99 11.46
CA THR A 42 6.01 6.45 12.81
C THR A 42 4.66 6.48 13.51
N GLY A 43 3.62 6.96 12.83
CA GLY A 43 2.28 7.05 13.40
C GLY A 43 2.08 8.20 14.37
N ARG A 44 3.05 9.13 14.44
CA ARG A 44 2.97 10.28 15.36
C ARG A 44 2.18 11.44 14.81
N ARG A 45 2.07 11.53 13.50
CA ARG A 45 1.32 12.59 12.84
C ARG A 45 0.38 11.99 11.81
N PHE A 46 -0.78 12.64 11.67
CA PHE A 46 -1.72 12.30 10.61
C PHE A 46 -1.76 13.49 9.65
N PRO A 47 -1.50 13.27 8.35
CA PRO A 47 -1.43 14.36 7.38
C PRO A 47 -2.80 14.92 7.04
N SER A 48 -2.81 16.14 6.52
CA SER A 48 -4.02 16.73 5.95
C SER A 48 -4.43 15.97 4.68
N VAL A 49 -5.66 16.17 4.25
CA VAL A 49 -6.15 15.56 3.00
C VAL A 49 -5.26 15.95 1.82
N THR A 50 -4.88 17.22 1.75
CA THR A 50 -4.01 17.69 0.66
C THR A 50 -2.67 16.96 0.67
N MET A 51 -2.08 16.79 1.84
CA MET A 51 -0.81 16.06 1.96
C MET A 51 -0.98 14.60 1.58
N LEU A 52 -2.08 13.98 2.01
CA LEU A 52 -2.37 12.60 1.65
C LEU A 52 -2.45 12.42 0.14
N GLU A 53 -3.12 13.34 -0.53
CA GLU A 53 -3.26 13.26 -1.98
C GLU A 53 -1.91 13.41 -2.68
N ARG A 54 -1.06 14.31 -2.19
CA ARG A 54 0.29 14.50 -2.74
C ARG A 54 1.14 13.25 -2.54
N ILE A 55 1.08 12.67 -1.35
CA ILE A 55 1.83 11.47 -1.04
C ILE A 55 1.36 10.31 -1.92
N ALA A 56 0.05 10.13 -2.04
CA ALA A 56 -0.52 9.07 -2.87
C ALA A 56 -0.08 9.22 -4.33
N GLU A 57 -0.07 10.44 -4.84
CA GLU A 57 0.35 10.69 -6.21
C GLU A 57 1.80 10.28 -6.44
N VAL A 58 2.70 10.65 -5.53
CA VAL A 58 4.11 10.24 -5.62
C VAL A 58 4.24 8.73 -5.57
N LEU A 59 3.46 8.09 -4.71
CA LEU A 59 3.48 6.64 -4.55
C LEU A 59 2.74 5.91 -5.68
N GLN A 60 2.12 6.65 -6.59
CA GLN A 60 1.37 6.10 -7.72
C GLN A 60 0.21 5.22 -7.26
N LYS A 61 -0.46 5.65 -6.21
CA LYS A 61 -1.59 4.94 -5.61
C LYS A 61 -2.76 5.88 -5.43
N ASP A 62 -3.96 5.30 -5.42
CA ASP A 62 -5.14 6.04 -5.01
C ASP A 62 -5.01 6.34 -3.52
N THR A 63 -5.50 7.49 -3.09
CA THR A 63 -5.43 7.89 -1.69
C THR A 63 -6.04 6.84 -0.78
N LEU A 64 -7.13 6.20 -1.20
CA LEU A 64 -7.78 5.18 -0.40
C LEU A 64 -6.93 3.92 -0.23
N GLU A 65 -6.03 3.65 -1.17
CA GLU A 65 -5.13 2.50 -1.03
C GLU A 65 -4.15 2.67 0.12
N LEU A 66 -3.92 3.90 0.56
CA LEU A 66 -3.07 4.16 1.72
C LEU A 66 -3.71 3.66 3.03
N PHE A 67 -4.99 3.35 3.00
CA PHE A 67 -5.72 2.86 4.17
C PHE A 67 -6.16 1.42 4.01
N SER A 68 -5.63 0.73 3.02
CA SER A 68 -5.99 -0.67 2.77
C SER A 68 -5.32 -1.59 3.80
N LEU A 69 -6.08 -2.54 4.32
CA LEU A 69 -5.57 -3.55 5.23
C LEU A 69 -5.00 -4.75 4.50
N LYS A 70 -5.16 -4.80 3.18
CA LYS A 70 -4.73 -5.96 2.38
C LYS A 70 -3.22 -6.19 2.42
N GLN A 71 -2.45 -5.14 2.67
CA GLN A 71 -0.98 -5.24 2.75
C GLN A 71 -0.55 -6.22 3.82
N ASP A 72 -1.10 -6.07 5.03
CA ASP A 72 -0.73 -6.92 6.15
C ASP A 72 -1.25 -8.33 5.95
N ASP A 73 -2.44 -8.48 5.40
CA ASP A 73 -2.99 -9.79 5.06
C ASP A 73 -2.07 -10.51 4.08
N VAL A 74 -1.61 -9.82 3.06
CA VAL A 74 -0.71 -10.40 2.07
C VAL A 74 0.61 -10.80 2.68
N ARG A 75 1.13 -10.03 3.65
CA ARG A 75 2.41 -10.35 4.29
C ARG A 75 2.30 -11.47 5.31
N GLN A 76 1.27 -11.44 6.14
CA GLN A 76 1.12 -12.38 7.24
C GLN A 76 0.50 -13.70 6.79
N LYS A 77 -0.48 -13.60 5.94
CA LYS A 77 -1.19 -14.76 5.40
C LYS A 77 -0.85 -14.97 3.94
N GLY A 78 0.12 -14.20 3.46
CA GLY A 78 0.34 -14.01 2.05
C GLY A 78 0.60 -15.27 1.29
N ILE A 79 1.46 -16.13 1.83
CA ILE A 79 1.81 -17.36 1.11
C ILE A 79 0.56 -18.21 0.91
N LEU A 80 -0.19 -18.45 1.98
CA LEU A 80 -1.38 -19.26 1.90
C LEU A 80 -2.48 -18.59 1.09
N LYS A 81 -2.75 -17.34 1.38
CA LYS A 81 -3.81 -16.61 0.70
C LYS A 81 -3.50 -16.41 -0.78
N THR A 82 -2.28 -16.02 -1.07
CA THR A 82 -1.85 -15.84 -2.46
C THR A 82 -1.90 -17.15 -3.22
N LYS A 83 -1.47 -18.22 -2.58
CA LYS A 83 -1.51 -19.53 -3.19
C LYS A 83 -2.94 -19.96 -3.49
N ILE A 84 -3.85 -19.75 -2.54
CA ILE A 84 -5.26 -20.08 -2.73
C ILE A 84 -5.84 -19.30 -3.90
N LEU A 85 -5.58 -17.99 -3.96
CA LEU A 85 -6.06 -17.15 -5.04
C LEU A 85 -5.48 -17.58 -6.38
N THR A 86 -4.19 -17.90 -6.40
CA THR A 86 -3.53 -18.38 -7.63
C THR A 86 -4.12 -19.69 -8.08
N ASP A 87 -4.36 -20.62 -7.15
CA ASP A 87 -4.95 -21.90 -7.47
C ASP A 87 -6.37 -21.73 -8.02
N ILE A 88 -7.15 -20.85 -7.41
CA ILE A 88 -8.50 -20.56 -7.88
C ILE A 88 -8.46 -19.95 -9.27
N GLU A 89 -7.59 -19.01 -9.50
CA GLU A 89 -7.44 -18.36 -10.79
C GLU A 89 -7.02 -19.38 -11.86
N ALA A 90 -6.11 -20.26 -11.53
CA ALA A 90 -5.67 -21.30 -12.43
C ALA A 90 -6.83 -22.23 -12.77
N ILE A 91 -7.62 -22.62 -11.79
CA ILE A 91 -8.78 -23.48 -12.00
C ILE A 91 -9.80 -22.79 -12.88
N LEU A 92 -10.08 -21.52 -12.61
CA LEU A 92 -11.04 -20.75 -13.39
C LEU A 92 -10.56 -20.59 -14.84
N THR A 93 -9.28 -20.34 -15.03
CA THR A 93 -8.70 -20.22 -16.36
C THR A 93 -8.83 -21.51 -17.14
N ILE A 94 -8.53 -22.64 -16.50
CA ILE A 94 -8.66 -23.94 -17.13
C ILE A 94 -10.10 -24.21 -17.52
N ARG A 95 -11.05 -23.92 -16.64
CA ARG A 95 -12.46 -24.13 -16.93
C ARG A 95 -12.96 -23.24 -18.05
N LEU A 96 -12.51 -21.99 -18.08
CA LEU A 96 -12.90 -21.09 -19.14
C LEU A 96 -12.35 -21.55 -20.48
N ASN A 97 -11.12 -22.05 -20.49
CA ASN A 97 -10.52 -22.58 -21.71
C ASN A 97 -11.26 -23.84 -22.18
N GLU A 98 -11.66 -24.70 -21.25
CA GLU A 98 -12.45 -25.87 -21.58
C GLU A 98 -13.82 -25.51 -22.14
N ALA A 99 -14.42 -24.45 -21.57
CA ALA A 99 -15.73 -23.98 -22.04
C ALA A 99 -15.62 -23.38 -23.44
N GLU A 100 -14.49 -22.80 -23.77
CA GLU A 100 -14.25 -22.23 -25.10
C GLU A 100 -13.91 -23.30 -26.12
N SER A 101 -13.44 -24.43 -25.65
CA SER A 101 -13.12 -25.55 -26.53
C SER A 101 -14.37 -26.33 -26.84
#